data_623f59c4a9e7bb4c48e77f75a5d1ab04
#
_entry.id   623f59c4a9e7bb4c48e77f75a5d1ab04
#
_cell.length_a   1.000
_cell.length_b   1.000
_cell.length_c   1.000
_cell.angle_alpha   90.00
_cell.angle_beta   90.00
_cell.angle_gamma   90.00
#
_symmetry.space_group_name_H-M   'P 1'
#
loop_
_entity.id
_entity.type
_entity.pdbx_description
1 polymer ?
#
loop_
_entity_poly.entity_id
_entity_poly.type
_entity_poly.pdbx_seq_one_letter_code
_entity_poly.pdbx_strand_id
1 'polypeptide(L)'
;MDAPHAISPPAGLAIVIPFHRHERLVRPLFDSLLECAGELTALGAAVIAVNDSPDHAPLAEALAAACDRCAGVLPVQVLANAENLGFLRSANRGMEAAVAAGRDVLLLNSDTLVFPGAIAEMVRVAGCDPMIAFVSPRSNNATIASLPAAEALRHRSPAESQRDHALLAAHLPDFHYVPTAIGFCLLVRWRILAEFGLFDEAYGAGYNEENDLVMRANRRGYRAVLANRAFVYHHGAASFGGGRSRLEEENARRLADRYPEYPRAVAAYEAGPVHRAERLLAALLPDAAGRTSLLFDCSDVGSYHNGTIEAAVRLVRGFANRHADRFAIAVMIHAEHARYHGLDRIANVEVVPVDVDRPFAVGLRVGQPFTRESLLRLNRLAARTAWFMLDTITWDCQSLVNP
;
A
#
# COMPACT_ATOMS: atom_id res chain seq x y z
N MET A 1 -34.05 -17.79 -6.30
CA MET A 1 -33.09 -16.67 -6.14
C MET A 1 -33.93 -15.48 -5.76
N ASP A 2 -34.03 -15.20 -4.47
CA ASP A 2 -34.75 -14.02 -3.98
C ASP A 2 -34.01 -12.77 -4.44
N ALA A 3 -34.77 -11.79 -4.96
CA ALA A 3 -34.22 -10.51 -5.37
C ALA A 3 -33.48 -9.87 -4.17
N PRO A 4 -32.33 -9.23 -4.39
CA PRO A 4 -31.63 -8.56 -3.32
C PRO A 4 -32.59 -7.51 -2.73
N HIS A 5 -32.92 -7.66 -1.43
CA HIS A 5 -33.69 -6.67 -0.72
C HIS A 5 -33.09 -5.30 -0.95
N ALA A 6 -33.92 -4.32 -1.32
CA ALA A 6 -33.53 -2.93 -1.44
C ALA A 6 -33.00 -2.48 -0.07
N ILE A 7 -31.67 -2.41 0.03
CA ILE A 7 -30.97 -2.12 1.28
C ILE A 7 -31.03 -0.61 1.47
N SER A 8 -31.59 -0.17 2.59
CA SER A 8 -31.58 1.23 2.99
C SER A 8 -30.13 1.77 2.96
N PRO A 9 -29.91 2.98 2.42
CA PRO A 9 -28.58 3.59 2.49
C PRO A 9 -28.15 3.73 3.98
N PRO A 10 -26.83 3.73 4.26
CA PRO A 10 -26.36 3.94 5.62
C PRO A 10 -26.78 5.31 6.15
N ALA A 11 -27.05 5.40 7.46
CA ALA A 11 -27.40 6.65 8.14
C ALA A 11 -26.17 7.61 8.27
N GLY A 12 -25.03 7.26 7.69
CA GLY A 12 -23.76 7.98 7.74
C GLY A 12 -22.59 7.06 8.04
N LEU A 13 -21.47 7.64 8.45
CA LEU A 13 -20.23 6.94 8.79
C LEU A 13 -19.97 7.00 10.31
N ALA A 14 -19.57 5.90 10.93
CA ALA A 14 -19.02 5.87 12.27
C ALA A 14 -17.51 5.58 12.21
N ILE A 15 -16.69 6.48 12.72
CA ILE A 15 -15.24 6.29 12.86
C ILE A 15 -14.98 5.71 14.24
N VAL A 16 -14.72 4.40 14.32
CA VAL A 16 -14.49 3.66 15.56
C VAL A 16 -13.00 3.62 15.85
N ILE A 17 -12.60 4.17 16.99
CA ILE A 17 -11.18 4.29 17.38
C ILE A 17 -10.99 3.71 18.79
N PRO A 18 -10.44 2.50 18.91
CA PRO A 18 -10.02 1.95 20.20
C PRO A 18 -8.74 2.64 20.69
N PHE A 19 -8.74 3.10 21.94
CA PHE A 19 -7.58 3.68 22.61
C PHE A 19 -7.17 2.86 23.82
N HIS A 20 -5.90 2.50 23.88
CA HIS A 20 -5.31 1.89 25.06
C HIS A 20 -4.05 2.65 25.44
N ARG A 21 -4.07 3.35 26.60
CA ARG A 21 -2.97 4.22 27.03
C ARG A 21 -2.56 5.20 25.90
N HIS A 22 -1.29 5.60 25.82
CA HIS A 22 -0.73 6.42 24.72
C HIS A 22 -1.54 7.71 24.42
N GLU A 23 -1.91 8.47 25.47
CA GLU A 23 -2.63 9.75 25.40
C GLU A 23 -2.04 10.72 24.38
N ARG A 24 -0.71 10.66 24.18
CA ARG A 24 0.02 11.51 23.20
C ARG A 24 -0.45 11.32 21.74
N LEU A 25 -1.07 10.18 21.42
CA LEU A 25 -1.58 9.91 20.07
C LEU A 25 -2.95 10.52 19.82
N VAL A 26 -3.71 10.84 20.86
CA VAL A 26 -5.08 11.39 20.74
C VAL A 26 -5.07 12.69 19.95
N ARG A 27 -4.26 13.64 20.38
CA ARG A 27 -4.24 14.98 19.77
C ARG A 27 -3.85 14.96 18.28
N PRO A 28 -2.73 14.34 17.86
CA PRO A 28 -2.37 14.31 16.43
C PRO A 28 -3.43 13.66 15.56
N LEU A 29 -4.05 12.56 16.02
CA LEU A 29 -5.11 11.88 15.28
C LEU A 29 -6.34 12.78 15.14
N PHE A 30 -6.83 13.36 16.22
CA PHE A 30 -8.00 14.25 16.16
C PHE A 30 -7.72 15.54 15.37
N ASP A 31 -6.48 16.08 15.41
CA ASP A 31 -6.08 17.20 14.55
C ASP A 31 -6.21 16.82 13.07
N SER A 32 -5.73 15.64 12.69
CA SER A 32 -5.84 15.16 11.31
C SER A 32 -7.30 14.91 10.87
N LEU A 33 -8.18 14.46 11.78
CA LEU A 33 -9.61 14.35 11.50
C LEU A 33 -10.30 15.72 11.35
N LEU A 34 -9.89 16.70 12.13
CA LEU A 34 -10.41 18.08 12.00
C LEU A 34 -9.96 18.75 10.70
N GLU A 35 -8.77 18.44 10.19
CA GLU A 35 -8.36 18.86 8.84
C GLU A 35 -9.26 18.27 7.74
N CYS A 36 -9.89 17.12 8.01
CA CYS A 36 -10.86 16.46 7.14
C CYS A 36 -12.33 16.84 7.42
N ALA A 37 -12.60 17.81 8.29
CA ALA A 37 -13.93 18.10 8.81
C ALA A 37 -15.00 18.33 7.73
N GLY A 38 -14.64 18.99 6.63
CA GLY A 38 -15.57 19.26 5.51
C GLY A 38 -16.10 17.97 4.87
N GLU A 39 -15.21 17.04 4.55
CA GLU A 39 -15.62 15.74 4.00
C GLU A 39 -16.36 14.87 5.02
N LEU A 40 -15.93 14.88 6.29
CA LEU A 40 -16.56 14.10 7.35
C LEU A 40 -18.00 14.58 7.62
N THR A 41 -18.22 15.90 7.60
CA THR A 41 -19.57 16.48 7.71
C THR A 41 -20.44 16.05 6.53
N ALA A 42 -19.92 16.10 5.30
CA ALA A 42 -20.64 15.69 4.10
C ALA A 42 -21.04 14.20 4.12
N LEU A 43 -20.23 13.36 4.77
CA LEU A 43 -20.48 11.92 4.98
C LEU A 43 -21.39 11.63 6.18
N GLY A 44 -21.86 12.64 6.91
CA GLY A 44 -22.60 12.47 8.14
C GLY A 44 -21.77 11.69 9.19
N ALA A 45 -20.47 11.90 9.24
CA ALA A 45 -19.57 11.14 10.09
C ALA A 45 -19.70 11.52 11.56
N ALA A 46 -19.49 10.52 12.44
CA ALA A 46 -19.33 10.69 13.88
C ALA A 46 -18.20 9.79 14.38
N VAL A 47 -17.44 10.24 15.37
CA VAL A 47 -16.38 9.46 16.02
C VAL A 47 -16.95 8.72 17.23
N ILE A 48 -16.60 7.44 17.35
CA ILE A 48 -16.82 6.60 18.53
C ILE A 48 -15.42 6.23 19.07
N ALA A 49 -14.94 7.00 20.04
CA ALA A 49 -13.69 6.74 20.74
C ALA A 49 -13.92 5.77 21.89
N VAL A 50 -13.26 4.60 21.85
CA VAL A 50 -13.39 3.60 22.92
C VAL A 50 -12.17 3.67 23.82
N ASN A 51 -12.35 4.12 25.07
CA ASN A 51 -11.30 4.15 26.08
C ASN A 51 -11.20 2.79 26.77
N ASP A 52 -10.12 2.06 26.46
CA ASP A 52 -9.81 0.73 27.02
C ASP A 52 -8.77 0.79 28.16
N SER A 53 -8.68 1.92 28.83
CA SER A 53 -7.77 2.13 29.97
C SER A 53 -8.46 2.95 31.06
N PRO A 54 -9.43 2.36 31.78
CA PRO A 54 -10.22 3.08 32.80
C PRO A 54 -9.35 3.60 33.95
N ASP A 55 -8.20 2.98 34.18
CA ASP A 55 -7.22 3.31 35.22
C ASP A 55 -6.22 4.41 34.79
N HIS A 56 -6.29 4.90 33.56
CA HIS A 56 -5.31 5.85 33.00
C HIS A 56 -5.93 7.24 32.78
N ALA A 57 -5.95 8.04 33.84
CA ALA A 57 -6.51 9.40 33.82
C ALA A 57 -6.00 10.29 32.66
N PRO A 58 -4.69 10.29 32.28
CA PRO A 58 -4.22 11.10 31.18
C PRO A 58 -4.90 10.82 29.83
N LEU A 59 -5.29 9.55 29.55
CA LEU A 59 -6.05 9.22 28.34
C LEU A 59 -7.48 9.80 28.42
N ALA A 60 -8.14 9.67 29.56
CA ALA A 60 -9.48 10.22 29.74
C ALA A 60 -9.50 11.75 29.56
N GLU A 61 -8.51 12.45 30.10
CA GLU A 61 -8.33 13.90 29.96
C GLU A 61 -8.06 14.27 28.49
N ALA A 62 -7.18 13.52 27.79
CA ALA A 62 -6.89 13.77 26.39
C ALA A 62 -8.11 13.58 25.48
N LEU A 63 -8.94 12.56 25.75
CA LEU A 63 -10.19 12.30 25.03
C LEU A 63 -11.24 13.38 25.31
N ALA A 64 -11.36 13.84 26.56
CA ALA A 64 -12.24 14.97 26.90
C ALA A 64 -11.84 16.25 26.14
N ALA A 65 -10.54 16.59 26.16
CA ALA A 65 -10.02 17.72 25.42
C ALA A 65 -10.23 17.59 23.90
N ALA A 66 -10.17 16.39 23.35
CA ALA A 66 -10.48 16.14 21.94
C ALA A 66 -11.97 16.35 21.64
N CYS A 67 -12.88 15.92 22.53
CA CYS A 67 -14.32 16.19 22.40
C CYS A 67 -14.59 17.71 22.37
N ASP A 68 -14.00 18.47 23.31
CA ASP A 68 -14.16 19.93 23.36
C ASP A 68 -13.69 20.62 22.07
N ARG A 69 -12.58 20.15 21.50
CA ARG A 69 -12.04 20.71 20.24
C ARG A 69 -12.89 20.36 19.02
N CYS A 70 -13.56 19.20 19.03
CA CYS A 70 -14.44 18.77 17.96
C CYS A 70 -15.85 19.35 18.07
N ALA A 71 -16.18 19.99 19.19
CA ALA A 71 -17.52 20.51 19.45
C ALA A 71 -18.02 21.44 18.33
N GLY A 72 -19.24 21.16 17.84
CA GLY A 72 -19.85 21.92 16.74
C GLY A 72 -19.32 21.60 15.33
N VAL A 73 -18.27 20.77 15.20
CA VAL A 73 -17.64 20.42 13.91
C VAL A 73 -17.80 18.93 13.60
N LEU A 74 -17.37 18.08 14.50
CA LEU A 74 -17.39 16.61 14.34
C LEU A 74 -17.94 15.97 15.61
N PRO A 75 -19.11 15.30 15.57
CA PRO A 75 -19.65 14.62 16.73
C PRO A 75 -18.70 13.53 17.25
N VAL A 76 -18.40 13.55 18.54
CA VAL A 76 -17.54 12.58 19.22
C VAL A 76 -18.29 11.99 20.39
N GLN A 77 -18.37 10.65 20.45
CA GLN A 77 -18.84 9.89 21.58
C GLN A 77 -17.69 9.11 22.20
N VAL A 78 -17.49 9.21 23.50
CA VAL A 78 -16.50 8.40 24.23
C VAL A 78 -17.21 7.26 24.94
N LEU A 79 -16.80 6.02 24.68
CA LEU A 79 -17.22 4.81 25.37
C LEU A 79 -16.07 4.35 26.28
N ALA A 80 -16.22 4.48 27.59
CA ALA A 80 -15.23 3.96 28.54
C ALA A 80 -15.54 2.50 28.90
N ASN A 81 -14.55 1.61 28.76
CA ASN A 81 -14.63 0.25 29.26
C ASN A 81 -14.49 0.24 30.78
N ALA A 82 -15.13 -0.73 31.46
CA ALA A 82 -14.99 -0.86 32.90
C ALA A 82 -13.64 -1.45 33.32
N GLU A 83 -13.02 -2.21 32.42
CA GLU A 83 -11.69 -2.83 32.54
C GLU A 83 -11.00 -2.86 31.18
N ASN A 84 -9.73 -3.24 31.12
CA ASN A 84 -9.03 -3.47 29.87
C ASN A 84 -9.57 -4.71 29.17
N LEU A 85 -10.33 -4.52 28.09
CA LEU A 85 -10.92 -5.57 27.27
C LEU A 85 -10.01 -6.02 26.10
N GLY A 86 -8.97 -5.25 25.79
CA GLY A 86 -8.11 -5.43 24.62
C GLY A 86 -8.71 -4.86 23.34
N PHE A 87 -7.89 -4.82 22.28
CA PHE A 87 -8.24 -4.20 21.00
C PHE A 87 -9.53 -4.76 20.42
N LEU A 88 -9.62 -6.08 20.27
CA LEU A 88 -10.71 -6.76 19.58
C LEU A 88 -12.08 -6.45 20.20
N ARG A 89 -12.21 -6.61 21.53
CA ARG A 89 -13.48 -6.34 22.22
C ARG A 89 -13.82 -4.85 22.24
N SER A 90 -12.83 -3.99 22.35
CA SER A 90 -13.02 -2.54 22.27
C SER A 90 -13.48 -2.11 20.87
N ALA A 91 -12.91 -2.68 19.81
CA ALA A 91 -13.37 -2.48 18.44
C ALA A 91 -14.81 -2.97 18.26
N ASN A 92 -15.13 -4.18 18.73
CA ASN A 92 -16.49 -4.74 18.69
C ASN A 92 -17.49 -3.83 19.36
N ARG A 93 -17.19 -3.33 20.56
CA ARG A 93 -18.08 -2.40 21.29
C ARG A 93 -18.40 -1.12 20.51
N GLY A 94 -17.39 -0.55 19.84
CA GLY A 94 -17.60 0.61 18.97
C GLY A 94 -18.41 0.27 17.72
N MET A 95 -18.13 -0.88 17.11
CA MET A 95 -18.87 -1.36 15.93
C MET A 95 -20.31 -1.70 16.25
N GLU A 96 -20.62 -2.28 17.41
CA GLU A 96 -22.00 -2.51 17.89
C GLU A 96 -22.81 -1.21 17.93
N ALA A 97 -22.24 -0.17 18.52
CA ALA A 97 -22.89 1.14 18.58
C ALA A 97 -23.13 1.73 17.18
N ALA A 98 -22.19 1.55 16.26
CA ALA A 98 -22.32 1.99 14.89
C ALA A 98 -23.40 1.21 14.12
N VAL A 99 -23.43 -0.12 14.24
CA VAL A 99 -24.44 -1.00 13.61
C VAL A 99 -25.84 -0.70 14.14
N ALA A 100 -25.99 -0.50 15.44
CA ALA A 100 -27.27 -0.11 16.06
C ALA A 100 -27.80 1.23 15.50
N ALA A 101 -26.91 2.12 15.09
CA ALA A 101 -27.23 3.39 14.44
C ALA A 101 -27.38 3.28 12.91
N GLY A 102 -27.23 2.08 12.31
CA GLY A 102 -27.31 1.88 10.85
C GLY A 102 -26.19 2.57 10.05
N ARG A 103 -25.00 2.75 10.65
CA ARG A 103 -23.88 3.47 10.06
C ARG A 103 -22.82 2.52 9.51
N ASP A 104 -22.26 2.85 8.36
CA ASP A 104 -21.01 2.22 7.89
C ASP A 104 -19.91 2.48 8.92
N VAL A 105 -18.97 1.56 9.05
CA VAL A 105 -17.91 1.63 10.07
C VAL A 105 -16.56 1.87 9.38
N LEU A 106 -15.85 2.90 9.80
CA LEU A 106 -14.41 3.04 9.59
C LEU A 106 -13.71 2.68 10.91
N LEU A 107 -13.19 1.47 11.01
CA LEU A 107 -12.29 1.11 12.10
C LEU A 107 -10.93 1.77 11.85
N LEU A 108 -10.42 2.51 12.82
CA LEU A 108 -9.20 3.30 12.69
C LEU A 108 -8.30 3.11 13.92
N ASN A 109 -7.05 2.75 13.73
CA ASN A 109 -6.09 2.65 14.81
C ASN A 109 -5.74 4.03 15.38
N SER A 110 -5.48 4.09 16.68
CA SER A 110 -5.12 5.34 17.37
C SER A 110 -3.77 5.93 16.98
N ASP A 111 -2.89 5.15 16.34
CA ASP A 111 -1.56 5.55 15.86
C ASP A 111 -1.51 5.89 14.37
N THR A 112 -2.59 6.48 13.86
CA THR A 112 -2.72 6.88 12.46
C THR A 112 -2.85 8.40 12.31
N LEU A 113 -2.58 8.89 11.08
CA LEU A 113 -2.91 10.24 10.65
C LEU A 113 -3.68 10.16 9.34
N VAL A 114 -4.83 10.81 9.28
CA VAL A 114 -5.69 10.85 8.10
C VAL A 114 -5.38 12.09 7.28
N PHE A 115 -5.37 11.97 5.96
CA PHE A 115 -5.20 13.12 5.07
C PHE A 115 -6.50 13.47 4.36
N PRO A 116 -6.74 14.75 4.04
CA PRO A 116 -7.92 15.20 3.33
C PRO A 116 -8.17 14.42 2.03
N GLY A 117 -9.41 13.99 1.83
CA GLY A 117 -9.84 13.19 0.70
C GLY A 117 -9.73 11.67 0.89
N ALA A 118 -8.98 11.19 1.89
CA ALA A 118 -8.75 9.75 2.07
C ALA A 118 -10.04 8.98 2.43
N ILE A 119 -10.78 9.48 3.40
CA ILE A 119 -12.02 8.83 3.86
C ILE A 119 -13.12 8.94 2.80
N ALA A 120 -13.27 10.11 2.18
CA ALA A 120 -14.22 10.30 1.09
C ALA A 120 -13.95 9.35 -0.08
N GLU A 121 -12.68 9.15 -0.44
CA GLU A 121 -12.30 8.21 -1.49
C GLU A 121 -12.61 6.75 -1.12
N MET A 122 -12.36 6.34 0.12
CA MET A 122 -12.74 4.99 0.58
C MET A 122 -14.25 4.76 0.48
N VAL A 123 -15.06 5.74 0.89
CA VAL A 123 -16.52 5.68 0.79
C VAL A 123 -16.97 5.66 -0.66
N ARG A 124 -16.36 6.48 -1.52
CA ARG A 124 -16.62 6.48 -2.97
C ARG A 124 -16.35 5.09 -3.58
N VAL A 125 -15.21 4.50 -3.26
CA VAL A 125 -14.82 3.16 -3.75
C VAL A 125 -15.80 2.09 -3.25
N ALA A 126 -16.21 2.14 -1.99
CA ALA A 126 -17.26 1.25 -1.47
C ALA A 126 -18.58 1.36 -2.25
N GLY A 127 -18.87 2.52 -2.81
CA GLY A 127 -20.05 2.77 -3.65
C GLY A 127 -19.94 2.27 -5.09
N CYS A 128 -18.77 1.91 -5.60
CA CYS A 128 -18.58 1.51 -7.00
C CYS A 128 -19.25 0.17 -7.35
N ASP A 129 -19.31 -0.76 -6.38
CA ASP A 129 -19.89 -2.09 -6.58
C ASP A 129 -20.59 -2.54 -5.27
N PRO A 130 -21.84 -3.04 -5.32
CA PRO A 130 -22.50 -3.57 -4.14
C PRO A 130 -21.81 -4.74 -3.48
N MET A 131 -20.94 -5.46 -4.19
CA MET A 131 -20.14 -6.56 -3.64
C MET A 131 -18.87 -6.10 -2.91
N ILE A 132 -18.45 -4.85 -3.04
CA ILE A 132 -17.36 -4.28 -2.23
C ILE A 132 -17.88 -4.08 -0.80
N ALA A 133 -17.38 -4.87 0.12
CA ALA A 133 -17.76 -4.89 1.54
C ALA A 133 -16.72 -4.24 2.44
N PHE A 134 -15.45 -4.32 2.03
CA PHE A 134 -14.29 -3.90 2.80
C PHE A 134 -13.40 -3.03 1.94
N VAL A 135 -13.01 -1.87 2.47
CA VAL A 135 -12.08 -0.96 1.78
C VAL A 135 -10.96 -0.58 2.74
N SER A 136 -9.72 -0.83 2.36
CA SER A 136 -8.54 -0.33 3.07
C SER A 136 -7.84 0.73 2.22
N PRO A 137 -7.26 1.78 2.82
CA PRO A 137 -6.46 2.76 2.12
C PRO A 137 -5.04 2.23 1.88
N ARG A 138 -4.24 2.97 1.13
CA ARG A 138 -2.79 2.84 1.09
C ARG A 138 -2.16 3.47 2.34
N SER A 139 -0.96 2.98 2.70
CA SER A 139 -0.21 3.47 3.84
C SER A 139 1.30 3.35 3.62
N ASN A 140 2.08 4.01 4.47
CA ASN A 140 3.52 3.81 4.55
C ASN A 140 3.89 2.44 5.18
N ASN A 141 3.04 1.90 6.08
CA ASN A 141 3.33 0.70 6.87
C ASN A 141 2.05 -0.12 7.14
N ALA A 142 1.66 -0.96 6.17
CA ALA A 142 0.42 -1.75 6.23
C ALA A 142 0.48 -3.00 5.34
N THR A 143 1.48 -3.85 5.49
CA THR A 143 1.64 -5.10 4.73
C THR A 143 1.37 -4.94 3.22
N ILE A 144 0.39 -5.63 2.64
CA ILE A 144 0.02 -5.55 1.22
C ILE A 144 -0.59 -4.19 0.82
N ALA A 145 -1.02 -3.36 1.77
CA ALA A 145 -1.50 -2.01 1.51
C ALA A 145 -0.38 -0.96 1.49
N SER A 146 0.86 -1.33 1.83
CA SER A 146 2.00 -0.40 1.79
C SER A 146 2.28 0.08 0.37
N LEU A 147 2.38 1.41 0.20
CA LEU A 147 2.79 2.05 -1.03
C LEU A 147 3.63 3.31 -0.71
N PRO A 148 4.92 3.31 -1.02
CA PRO A 148 5.70 2.27 -1.71
C PRO A 148 5.87 0.98 -0.88
N ALA A 149 5.93 -0.17 -1.55
CA ALA A 149 6.16 -1.47 -0.94
C ALA A 149 7.65 -1.70 -0.61
N ALA A 150 8.35 -0.67 -0.09
CA ALA A 150 9.77 -0.70 0.22
C ALA A 150 10.00 -0.41 1.71
N GLU A 151 10.60 -1.36 2.42
CA GLU A 151 10.82 -1.25 3.87
C GLU A 151 11.63 -0.02 4.28
N ALA A 152 12.66 0.34 3.51
CA ALA A 152 13.49 1.52 3.76
C ALA A 152 12.69 2.85 3.76
N LEU A 153 11.51 2.89 3.16
CA LEU A 153 10.68 4.08 3.04
C LEU A 153 9.58 4.18 4.10
N ARG A 154 9.40 3.14 4.93
CA ARG A 154 8.33 3.09 5.96
C ARG A 154 8.47 4.17 7.03
N HIS A 155 9.67 4.66 7.29
CA HIS A 155 9.99 5.60 8.36
C HIS A 155 10.11 7.05 7.90
N ARG A 156 9.69 7.36 6.68
CA ARG A 156 9.58 8.75 6.20
C ARG A 156 8.54 9.51 7.02
N SER A 157 8.69 10.82 7.08
CA SER A 157 7.71 11.69 7.74
C SER A 157 6.32 11.57 7.06
N PRO A 158 5.22 11.91 7.76
CA PRO A 158 3.88 11.87 7.18
C PRO A 158 3.76 12.65 5.86
N ALA A 159 4.35 13.85 5.80
CA ALA A 159 4.32 14.70 4.60
C ALA A 159 5.12 14.12 3.43
N GLU A 160 6.26 13.49 3.69
CA GLU A 160 7.05 12.79 2.65
C GLU A 160 6.29 11.58 2.14
N SER A 161 5.74 10.74 3.04
CA SER A 161 4.98 9.56 2.69
C SER A 161 3.73 9.90 1.86
N GLN A 162 3.04 10.99 2.19
CA GLN A 162 1.90 11.47 1.42
C GLN A 162 2.31 11.91 0.01
N ARG A 163 3.44 12.64 -0.14
CA ARG A 163 3.96 13.03 -1.45
C ARG A 163 4.36 11.83 -2.30
N ASP A 164 5.05 10.86 -1.69
CA ASP A 164 5.44 9.62 -2.36
C ASP A 164 4.21 8.85 -2.83
N HIS A 165 3.22 8.70 -1.97
CA HIS A 165 1.94 8.07 -2.34
C HIS A 165 1.26 8.79 -3.50
N ALA A 166 1.12 10.12 -3.44
CA ALA A 166 0.44 10.89 -4.49
C ALA A 166 1.12 10.70 -5.87
N LEU A 167 2.45 10.63 -5.90
CA LEU A 167 3.22 10.37 -7.11
C LEU A 167 2.95 8.97 -7.65
N LEU A 168 2.94 7.95 -6.80
CA LEU A 168 2.79 6.55 -7.20
C LEU A 168 1.33 6.21 -7.53
N ALA A 169 0.37 6.71 -6.78
CA ALA A 169 -1.05 6.46 -6.96
C ALA A 169 -1.57 6.92 -8.34
N ALA A 170 -0.93 7.94 -8.94
CA ALA A 170 -1.26 8.40 -10.29
C ALA A 170 -1.06 7.32 -11.38
N HIS A 171 -0.29 6.27 -11.09
CA HIS A 171 -0.02 5.15 -12.00
C HIS A 171 -0.88 3.91 -11.72
N LEU A 172 -1.75 3.96 -10.71
CA LEU A 172 -2.61 2.86 -10.32
C LEU A 172 -4.07 3.12 -10.73
N PRO A 173 -4.89 2.06 -10.91
CA PRO A 173 -6.34 2.22 -11.01
C PRO A 173 -6.90 2.82 -9.72
N ASP A 174 -8.16 3.28 -9.73
CA ASP A 174 -8.81 3.84 -8.54
C ASP A 174 -8.78 2.86 -7.36
N PHE A 175 -9.03 1.59 -7.63
CA PHE A 175 -8.93 0.50 -6.65
C PHE A 175 -8.58 -0.82 -7.34
N HIS A 176 -8.22 -1.81 -6.56
CA HIS A 176 -8.11 -3.20 -7.01
C HIS A 176 -8.51 -4.18 -5.90
N TYR A 177 -8.95 -5.36 -6.32
CA TYR A 177 -9.34 -6.43 -5.41
C TYR A 177 -8.14 -7.05 -4.73
N VAL A 178 -8.31 -7.36 -3.44
CA VAL A 178 -7.28 -7.99 -2.61
C VAL A 178 -7.87 -9.19 -1.85
N PRO A 179 -7.04 -10.17 -1.49
CA PRO A 179 -7.52 -11.36 -0.79
C PRO A 179 -8.00 -11.08 0.64
N THR A 180 -7.58 -9.96 1.22
CA THR A 180 -7.84 -9.60 2.60
C THR A 180 -7.92 -8.09 2.78
N ALA A 181 -8.42 -7.63 3.92
CA ALA A 181 -8.38 -6.24 4.35
C ALA A 181 -7.31 -6.04 5.43
N ILE A 182 -6.97 -4.80 5.73
CA ILE A 182 -5.95 -4.45 6.71
C ILE A 182 -6.57 -3.63 7.83
N GLY A 183 -6.49 -4.14 9.06
CA GLY A 183 -7.24 -3.66 10.23
C GLY A 183 -6.82 -2.28 10.76
N PHE A 184 -5.65 -1.71 10.36
CA PHE A 184 -5.23 -0.40 10.89
C PHE A 184 -6.17 0.75 10.48
N CYS A 185 -6.77 0.64 9.30
CA CYS A 185 -7.79 1.54 8.76
C CYS A 185 -8.68 0.74 7.80
N LEU A 186 -9.89 0.43 8.23
CA LEU A 186 -10.77 -0.49 7.53
C LEU A 186 -12.20 0.05 7.49
N LEU A 187 -12.68 0.39 6.29
CA LEU A 187 -14.08 0.70 6.05
C LEU A 187 -14.84 -0.61 5.83
N VAL A 188 -15.88 -0.83 6.65
CA VAL A 188 -16.80 -1.97 6.55
C VAL A 188 -18.23 -1.45 6.42
N ARG A 189 -18.97 -1.95 5.45
CA ARG A 189 -20.39 -1.61 5.34
C ARG A 189 -21.18 -2.19 6.51
N TRP A 190 -22.07 -1.40 7.12
CA TRP A 190 -22.83 -1.79 8.31
C TRP A 190 -23.63 -3.09 8.11
N ARG A 191 -24.16 -3.31 6.91
CA ARG A 191 -24.90 -4.53 6.56
C ARG A 191 -24.06 -5.80 6.67
N ILE A 192 -22.74 -5.69 6.40
CA ILE A 192 -21.82 -6.82 6.54
C ILE A 192 -21.68 -7.22 8.00
N LEU A 193 -21.54 -6.23 8.87
CA LEU A 193 -21.50 -6.46 10.32
C LEU A 193 -22.84 -6.98 10.85
N ALA A 194 -23.95 -6.49 10.33
CA ALA A 194 -25.28 -6.96 10.69
C ALA A 194 -25.55 -8.40 10.21
N GLU A 195 -25.06 -8.80 9.03
CA GLU A 195 -25.27 -10.13 8.44
C GLU A 195 -24.30 -11.17 8.98
N PHE A 196 -23.00 -10.82 9.07
CA PHE A 196 -21.92 -11.77 9.39
C PHE A 196 -21.45 -11.66 10.84
N GLY A 197 -21.93 -10.67 11.60
CA GLY A 197 -21.48 -10.38 12.97
C GLY A 197 -20.15 -9.58 12.96
N LEU A 198 -19.68 -9.32 14.17
CA LEU A 198 -18.47 -8.57 14.44
C LEU A 198 -17.21 -9.45 14.39
N PHE A 199 -16.11 -8.97 14.91
CA PHE A 199 -14.88 -9.78 15.06
C PHE A 199 -15.12 -10.94 16.02
N ASP A 200 -14.63 -12.12 15.67
CA ASP A 200 -14.75 -13.33 16.47
C ASP A 200 -13.77 -13.25 17.65
N GLU A 201 -14.33 -13.29 18.89
CA GLU A 201 -13.54 -13.22 20.13
C GLU A 201 -12.59 -14.40 20.32
N ALA A 202 -12.72 -15.48 19.53
CA ALA A 202 -11.77 -16.58 19.52
C ALA A 202 -10.34 -16.16 19.12
N TYR A 203 -10.17 -14.97 18.48
CA TYR A 203 -8.86 -14.40 18.16
C TYR A 203 -8.21 -13.66 19.35
N GLY A 204 -8.87 -13.58 20.50
CA GLY A 204 -8.29 -13.08 21.75
C GLY A 204 -7.91 -11.60 21.69
N ALA A 205 -6.62 -11.29 21.86
CA ALA A 205 -6.14 -9.91 21.87
C ALA A 205 -5.99 -9.27 20.49
N GLY A 206 -6.29 -10.01 19.41
CA GLY A 206 -6.24 -9.51 18.04
C GLY A 206 -5.33 -10.35 17.13
N TYR A 207 -5.08 -9.83 15.94
CA TYR A 207 -4.44 -10.48 14.75
C TYR A 207 -5.32 -11.53 14.07
N ASN A 208 -5.64 -11.25 12.80
CA ASN A 208 -6.47 -12.06 11.91
C ASN A 208 -8.00 -12.04 12.18
N GLU A 209 -8.51 -11.28 13.14
CA GLU A 209 -9.93 -11.08 13.35
C GLU A 209 -10.62 -10.38 12.17
N GLU A 210 -9.95 -9.41 11.56
CA GLU A 210 -10.41 -8.75 10.34
C GLU A 210 -10.38 -9.69 9.14
N ASN A 211 -9.36 -10.56 9.07
CA ASN A 211 -9.23 -11.55 8.01
C ASN A 211 -10.31 -12.62 8.10
N ASP A 212 -10.69 -13.04 9.30
CA ASP A 212 -11.82 -13.94 9.54
C ASP A 212 -13.15 -13.32 9.07
N LEU A 213 -13.40 -12.07 9.39
CA LEU A 213 -14.60 -11.36 8.94
C LEU A 213 -14.66 -11.25 7.41
N VAL A 214 -13.52 -10.89 6.79
CA VAL A 214 -13.40 -10.85 5.32
C VAL A 214 -13.69 -12.22 4.72
N MET A 215 -13.16 -13.30 5.28
CA MET A 215 -13.37 -14.66 4.76
C MET A 215 -14.80 -15.14 4.94
N ARG A 216 -15.49 -14.80 6.05
CA ARG A 216 -16.93 -15.06 6.22
C ARG A 216 -17.75 -14.43 5.11
N ALA A 217 -17.48 -13.16 4.79
CA ALA A 217 -18.19 -12.43 3.74
C ALA A 217 -17.78 -12.89 2.32
N ASN A 218 -16.50 -13.20 2.08
CA ASN A 218 -16.00 -13.69 0.80
C ASN A 218 -16.70 -14.96 0.33
N ARG A 219 -17.03 -15.88 1.25
CA ARG A 219 -17.80 -17.10 0.94
C ARG A 219 -19.22 -16.84 0.46
N ARG A 220 -19.73 -15.61 0.64
CA ARG A 220 -21.01 -15.12 0.11
C ARG A 220 -20.84 -14.20 -1.11
N GLY A 221 -19.63 -14.07 -1.64
CA GLY A 221 -19.33 -13.29 -2.84
C GLY A 221 -18.86 -11.86 -2.58
N TYR A 222 -18.90 -11.36 -1.35
CA TYR A 222 -18.38 -10.03 -1.01
C TYR A 222 -16.85 -9.96 -1.16
N ARG A 223 -16.32 -8.76 -1.37
CA ARG A 223 -14.91 -8.55 -1.71
C ARG A 223 -14.28 -7.44 -0.87
N ALA A 224 -12.97 -7.59 -0.68
CA ALA A 224 -12.10 -6.55 -0.14
C ALA A 224 -11.32 -5.87 -1.27
N VAL A 225 -11.10 -4.57 -1.13
CA VAL A 225 -10.35 -3.75 -2.09
C VAL A 225 -9.37 -2.81 -1.38
N LEU A 226 -8.30 -2.43 -2.08
CA LEU A 226 -7.47 -1.29 -1.73
C LEU A 226 -7.90 -0.07 -2.55
N ALA A 227 -8.27 1.02 -1.87
CA ALA A 227 -8.52 2.32 -2.49
C ALA A 227 -7.18 3.00 -2.76
N ASN A 228 -6.71 2.93 -4.01
CA ASN A 228 -5.33 3.33 -4.34
C ASN A 228 -5.06 4.83 -4.19
N ARG A 229 -6.09 5.67 -4.22
CA ARG A 229 -5.97 7.14 -4.06
C ARG A 229 -6.21 7.61 -2.62
N ALA A 230 -6.65 6.72 -1.73
CA ALA A 230 -6.76 6.99 -0.31
C ALA A 230 -5.43 6.70 0.38
N PHE A 231 -4.94 7.62 1.21
CA PHE A 231 -3.72 7.43 1.99
C PHE A 231 -3.94 7.78 3.46
N VAL A 232 -3.56 6.86 4.34
CA VAL A 232 -3.56 7.05 5.79
C VAL A 232 -2.19 6.65 6.32
N TYR A 233 -1.53 7.57 7.01
CA TYR A 233 -0.22 7.32 7.62
C TYR A 233 -0.38 6.46 8.87
N HIS A 234 0.48 5.45 9.06
CA HIS A 234 0.46 4.55 10.18
C HIS A 234 1.82 4.52 10.86
N HIS A 235 1.89 4.98 12.10
CA HIS A 235 3.12 5.01 12.88
C HIS A 235 3.68 3.61 13.15
N GLY A 236 2.79 2.61 13.36
CA GLY A 236 3.17 1.19 13.48
C GLY A 236 3.99 0.82 14.71
N ALA A 237 4.04 1.69 15.71
CA ALA A 237 4.92 1.53 16.88
C ALA A 237 4.17 1.34 18.22
N ALA A 238 2.86 1.49 18.24
CA ALA A 238 2.11 1.64 19.48
C ALA A 238 1.60 0.33 20.11
N SER A 239 1.64 -0.81 19.41
CA SER A 239 0.95 -2.02 19.87
C SER A 239 1.90 -3.20 20.08
N PHE A 240 1.89 -3.73 21.33
CA PHE A 240 2.37 -5.04 21.77
C PHE A 240 3.87 -5.32 21.85
N GLY A 241 4.36 -5.50 23.10
CA GLY A 241 5.68 -6.04 23.44
C GLY A 241 5.82 -7.56 23.15
N GLY A 242 6.90 -8.18 23.59
CA GLY A 242 7.43 -9.51 23.25
C GLY A 242 6.53 -10.77 23.21
N GLY A 243 5.20 -10.66 23.37
CA GLY A 243 4.26 -11.76 23.14
C GLY A 243 3.62 -11.78 21.74
N ARG A 244 3.97 -10.81 20.90
CA ARG A 244 3.34 -10.56 19.58
C ARG A 244 3.45 -11.76 18.64
N SER A 245 4.64 -12.30 18.45
CA SER A 245 4.92 -13.33 17.45
C SER A 245 4.14 -14.63 17.71
N ARG A 246 4.01 -15.06 18.96
CA ARG A 246 3.30 -16.30 19.30
C ARG A 246 1.80 -16.20 19.04
N LEU A 247 1.16 -15.11 19.48
CA LEU A 247 -0.29 -14.90 19.25
C LEU A 247 -0.60 -14.77 17.76
N GLU A 248 0.24 -14.04 17.02
CA GLU A 248 0.13 -13.89 15.58
C GLU A 248 0.21 -15.25 14.86
N GLU A 249 1.17 -16.11 15.23
CA GLU A 249 1.30 -17.46 14.68
C GLU A 249 0.12 -18.36 15.05
N GLU A 250 -0.35 -18.32 16.29
CA GLU A 250 -1.50 -19.12 16.75
C GLU A 250 -2.77 -18.72 15.99
N ASN A 251 -3.00 -17.42 15.82
CA ASN A 251 -4.17 -16.90 15.11
C ASN A 251 -4.06 -17.11 13.59
N ALA A 252 -2.86 -17.04 13.02
CA ALA A 252 -2.64 -17.39 11.61
C ALA A 252 -2.95 -18.87 11.33
N ARG A 253 -2.56 -19.78 12.24
CA ARG A 253 -2.93 -21.22 12.13
C ARG A 253 -4.45 -21.40 12.25
N ARG A 254 -5.09 -20.78 13.25
CA ARG A 254 -6.55 -20.82 13.41
C ARG A 254 -7.30 -20.37 12.16
N LEU A 255 -6.83 -19.26 11.55
CA LEU A 255 -7.40 -18.75 10.30
C LEU A 255 -7.21 -19.74 9.15
N ALA A 256 -5.99 -20.30 9.00
CA ALA A 256 -5.68 -21.26 7.95
C ALA A 256 -6.46 -22.59 8.10
N ASP A 257 -6.67 -23.06 9.33
CA ASP A 257 -7.49 -24.23 9.61
C ASP A 257 -8.97 -24.01 9.26
N ARG A 258 -9.48 -22.81 9.52
CA ARG A 258 -10.88 -22.42 9.21
C ARG A 258 -11.07 -22.11 7.72
N TYR A 259 -10.07 -21.52 7.08
CA TYR A 259 -10.08 -21.07 5.68
C TYR A 259 -8.79 -21.50 4.94
N PRO A 260 -8.67 -22.77 4.53
CA PRO A 260 -7.46 -23.27 3.85
C PRO A 260 -7.16 -22.55 2.53
N GLU A 261 -8.16 -21.90 1.93
CA GLU A 261 -8.04 -21.07 0.75
C GLU A 261 -7.31 -19.74 0.99
N TYR A 262 -7.34 -19.20 2.22
CA TYR A 262 -6.81 -17.88 2.56
C TYR A 262 -5.30 -17.76 2.31
N PRO A 263 -4.42 -18.62 2.86
CA PRO A 263 -2.97 -18.51 2.63
C PRO A 263 -2.60 -18.60 1.15
N ARG A 264 -3.33 -19.43 0.40
CA ARG A 264 -3.12 -19.59 -1.06
C ARG A 264 -3.50 -18.33 -1.83
N ALA A 265 -4.61 -17.68 -1.44
CA ALA A 265 -5.06 -16.43 -2.06
C ALA A 265 -4.06 -15.30 -1.80
N VAL A 266 -3.52 -15.17 -0.58
CA VAL A 266 -2.50 -14.18 -0.24
C VAL A 266 -1.22 -14.44 -1.03
N ALA A 267 -0.70 -15.67 -1.03
CA ALA A 267 0.51 -16.03 -1.79
C ALA A 267 0.35 -15.79 -3.30
N ALA A 268 -0.84 -16.10 -3.86
CA ALA A 268 -1.14 -15.83 -5.27
C ALA A 268 -1.18 -14.32 -5.59
N TYR A 269 -1.69 -13.51 -4.67
CA TYR A 269 -1.68 -12.05 -4.81
C TYR A 269 -0.25 -11.49 -4.79
N GLU A 270 0.56 -11.89 -3.81
CA GLU A 270 1.96 -11.45 -3.66
C GLU A 270 2.84 -11.87 -4.84
N ALA A 271 2.62 -13.07 -5.38
CA ALA A 271 3.29 -13.52 -6.61
C ALA A 271 2.66 -12.93 -7.88
N GLY A 272 1.54 -12.22 -7.76
CA GLY A 272 0.72 -11.73 -8.87
C GLY A 272 1.31 -10.53 -9.61
N PRO A 273 0.74 -10.18 -10.77
CA PRO A 273 1.24 -9.08 -11.59
C PRO A 273 1.03 -7.71 -10.93
N VAL A 274 -0.02 -7.53 -10.13
CA VAL A 274 -0.32 -6.27 -9.44
C VAL A 274 0.79 -5.95 -8.44
N HIS A 275 1.10 -6.87 -7.55
CA HIS A 275 2.14 -6.66 -6.55
C HIS A 275 3.53 -6.46 -7.17
N ARG A 276 3.84 -7.17 -8.28
CA ARG A 276 5.07 -6.91 -9.04
C ARG A 276 5.11 -5.52 -9.64
N ALA A 277 3.99 -5.04 -10.20
CA ALA A 277 3.91 -3.69 -10.74
C ALA A 277 4.11 -2.63 -9.64
N GLU A 278 3.54 -2.83 -8.45
CA GLU A 278 3.72 -1.94 -7.30
C GLU A 278 5.19 -1.86 -6.84
N ARG A 279 5.91 -2.98 -6.84
CA ARG A 279 7.37 -3.00 -6.57
C ARG A 279 8.15 -2.17 -7.60
N LEU A 280 7.78 -2.24 -8.87
CA LEU A 280 8.40 -1.42 -9.92
C LEU A 280 8.09 0.07 -9.75
N LEU A 281 6.86 0.40 -9.33
CA LEU A 281 6.47 1.80 -9.10
C LEU A 281 7.32 2.47 -8.03
N ALA A 282 7.75 1.76 -6.99
CA ALA A 282 8.63 2.31 -5.96
C ALA A 282 9.93 2.89 -6.53
N ALA A 283 10.41 2.36 -7.66
CA ALA A 283 11.60 2.87 -8.35
C ALA A 283 11.40 4.24 -9.03
N LEU A 284 10.15 4.70 -9.19
CA LEU A 284 9.86 6.05 -9.72
C LEU A 284 10.20 7.15 -8.71
N LEU A 285 10.31 6.79 -7.42
CA LEU A 285 10.73 7.74 -6.39
C LEU A 285 12.22 8.08 -6.57
N PRO A 286 12.57 9.37 -6.49
CA PRO A 286 13.96 9.79 -6.59
C PRO A 286 14.76 9.28 -5.37
N ASP A 287 16.07 9.13 -5.56
CA ASP A 287 17.00 8.84 -4.46
C ASP A 287 17.17 10.04 -3.51
N ALA A 288 17.97 9.89 -2.46
CA ALA A 288 18.23 10.96 -1.49
C ALA A 288 18.85 12.23 -2.09
N ALA A 289 19.47 12.13 -3.27
CA ALA A 289 20.00 13.27 -4.01
C ALA A 289 18.99 13.85 -5.04
N GLY A 290 17.76 13.36 -5.07
CA GLY A 290 16.71 13.78 -5.99
C GLY A 290 16.85 13.19 -7.40
N ARG A 291 17.67 12.15 -7.60
CA ARG A 291 17.95 11.58 -8.93
C ARG A 291 17.02 10.40 -9.23
N THR A 292 16.62 10.30 -10.49
CA THR A 292 15.86 9.17 -11.03
C THR A 292 16.79 8.02 -11.41
N SER A 293 16.47 6.78 -11.04
CA SER A 293 17.27 5.61 -11.41
C SER A 293 17.10 5.26 -12.89
N LEU A 294 18.22 5.12 -13.61
CA LEU A 294 18.28 4.81 -15.04
C LEU A 294 19.17 3.60 -15.28
N LEU A 295 18.60 2.54 -15.86
CA LEU A 295 19.31 1.33 -16.25
C LEU A 295 19.58 1.34 -17.74
N PHE A 296 20.84 1.21 -18.14
CA PHE A 296 21.22 0.82 -19.50
C PHE A 296 21.36 -0.70 -19.58
N ASP A 297 20.50 -1.34 -20.37
CA ASP A 297 20.62 -2.78 -20.65
C ASP A 297 21.66 -3.01 -21.74
N CYS A 298 22.84 -3.43 -21.32
CA CYS A 298 23.96 -3.85 -22.15
C CYS A 298 24.28 -5.34 -21.93
N SER A 299 23.31 -6.14 -21.51
CA SER A 299 23.50 -7.56 -21.15
C SER A 299 24.00 -8.44 -22.31
N ASP A 300 23.70 -8.05 -23.56
CA ASP A 300 24.14 -8.78 -24.78
C ASP A 300 25.39 -8.19 -25.38
N VAL A 301 26.03 -7.19 -24.75
CA VAL A 301 27.28 -6.59 -25.23
C VAL A 301 28.45 -7.52 -24.92
N GLY A 302 29.16 -7.93 -25.95
CA GLY A 302 30.35 -8.78 -25.82
C GLY A 302 31.67 -7.98 -25.90
N SER A 303 32.82 -8.69 -25.77
CA SER A 303 34.16 -8.09 -25.86
C SER A 303 34.62 -7.93 -27.35
N TYR A 304 33.82 -7.19 -28.13
CA TYR A 304 34.11 -6.85 -29.50
C TYR A 304 33.51 -5.48 -29.88
N HIS A 305 33.87 -4.93 -31.02
CA HIS A 305 33.37 -3.63 -31.47
C HIS A 305 32.43 -3.79 -32.68
N ASN A 306 31.29 -3.11 -32.62
CA ASN A 306 30.40 -2.88 -33.75
C ASN A 306 29.64 -1.56 -33.54
N GLY A 307 28.87 -1.13 -34.53
CA GLY A 307 28.16 0.15 -34.48
C GLY A 307 27.17 0.25 -33.30
N THR A 308 26.44 -0.82 -32.96
CA THR A 308 25.48 -0.86 -31.86
C THR A 308 26.17 -0.71 -30.50
N ILE A 309 27.27 -1.44 -30.31
CA ILE A 309 28.05 -1.38 -29.06
C ILE A 309 28.67 0.00 -28.87
N GLU A 310 29.29 0.55 -29.94
CA GLU A 310 29.83 1.91 -29.90
C GLU A 310 28.76 2.95 -29.58
N ALA A 311 27.58 2.84 -30.17
CA ALA A 311 26.45 3.71 -29.85
C ALA A 311 26.02 3.59 -28.37
N ALA A 312 25.92 2.37 -27.84
CA ALA A 312 25.59 2.11 -26.45
C ALA A 312 26.61 2.74 -25.48
N VAL A 313 27.92 2.48 -25.72
CA VAL A 313 28.99 3.01 -24.88
C VAL A 313 29.03 4.55 -24.92
N ARG A 314 28.86 5.15 -26.10
CA ARG A 314 28.82 6.62 -26.27
C ARG A 314 27.60 7.22 -25.58
N LEU A 315 26.45 6.54 -25.64
CA LEU A 315 25.21 6.99 -24.99
C LEU A 315 25.37 6.99 -23.47
N VAL A 316 25.90 5.89 -22.89
CA VAL A 316 26.18 5.80 -21.43
C VAL A 316 27.12 6.94 -21.00
N ARG A 317 28.24 7.11 -21.70
CA ARG A 317 29.21 8.21 -21.42
C ARG A 317 28.56 9.58 -21.53
N GLY A 318 27.75 9.79 -22.57
CA GLY A 318 27.03 11.04 -22.79
C GLY A 318 26.05 11.39 -21.67
N PHE A 319 25.30 10.40 -21.20
CA PHE A 319 24.40 10.57 -20.06
C PHE A 319 25.15 10.82 -18.75
N ALA A 320 26.20 10.04 -18.48
CA ALA A 320 27.03 10.21 -17.28
C ALA A 320 27.68 11.60 -17.20
N ASN A 321 28.12 12.13 -18.30
CA ASN A 321 28.78 13.44 -18.35
C ASN A 321 27.79 14.62 -18.25
N ARG A 322 26.55 14.47 -18.74
CA ARG A 322 25.63 15.60 -18.90
C ARG A 322 24.45 15.58 -17.92
N HIS A 323 24.13 14.44 -17.34
CA HIS A 323 22.89 14.22 -16.62
C HIS A 323 23.05 13.43 -15.31
N ALA A 324 24.29 13.31 -14.78
CA ALA A 324 24.55 12.64 -13.50
C ALA A 324 23.94 13.35 -12.29
N ASP A 325 23.59 14.62 -12.43
CA ASP A 325 22.83 15.41 -11.46
C ASP A 325 21.35 15.01 -11.39
N ARG A 326 20.80 14.49 -12.50
CA ARG A 326 19.38 14.13 -12.63
C ARG A 326 19.14 12.63 -12.54
N PHE A 327 20.14 11.80 -12.91
CA PHE A 327 20.00 10.36 -12.99
C PHE A 327 21.06 9.62 -12.19
N ALA A 328 20.64 8.64 -11.41
CA ALA A 328 21.49 7.59 -10.86
C ALA A 328 21.63 6.50 -11.95
N ILE A 329 22.77 6.46 -12.61
CA ILE A 329 22.99 5.67 -13.82
C ILE A 329 23.58 4.31 -13.47
N ALA A 330 22.93 3.23 -13.91
CA ALA A 330 23.43 1.87 -13.84
C ALA A 330 23.55 1.27 -15.24
N VAL A 331 24.55 0.41 -15.44
CA VAL A 331 24.77 -0.36 -16.67
C VAL A 331 24.74 -1.85 -16.31
N MET A 332 23.79 -2.56 -16.85
CA MET A 332 23.66 -4.02 -16.69
C MET A 332 24.50 -4.70 -17.78
N ILE A 333 25.61 -5.31 -17.39
CA ILE A 333 26.59 -5.93 -18.28
C ILE A 333 27.46 -6.93 -17.54
N HIS A 334 28.01 -7.92 -18.23
CA HIS A 334 29.04 -8.79 -17.65
C HIS A 334 30.32 -8.00 -17.32
N ALA A 335 30.89 -8.24 -16.14
CA ALA A 335 32.03 -7.47 -15.63
C ALA A 335 33.26 -7.46 -16.55
N GLU A 336 33.53 -8.54 -17.28
CA GLU A 336 34.61 -8.64 -18.25
C GLU A 336 34.38 -7.71 -19.47
N HIS A 337 33.14 -7.64 -19.95
CA HIS A 337 32.76 -6.77 -21.08
C HIS A 337 32.72 -5.30 -20.66
N ALA A 338 32.31 -5.01 -19.42
CA ALA A 338 32.39 -3.66 -18.86
C ALA A 338 33.82 -3.13 -18.84
N ARG A 339 34.77 -3.97 -18.42
CA ARG A 339 36.21 -3.65 -18.40
C ARG A 339 36.77 -3.46 -19.83
N TYR A 340 36.38 -4.33 -20.77
CA TYR A 340 36.80 -4.24 -22.17
C TYR A 340 36.39 -2.90 -22.81
N HIS A 341 35.16 -2.42 -22.54
CA HIS A 341 34.65 -1.15 -23.07
C HIS A 341 34.94 0.05 -22.18
N GLY A 342 35.59 -0.15 -21.02
CA GLY A 342 35.92 0.90 -20.05
C GLY A 342 34.67 1.55 -19.41
N LEU A 343 33.57 0.82 -19.30
CA LEU A 343 32.33 1.30 -18.66
C LEU A 343 32.48 1.36 -17.13
N ASP A 344 33.28 0.47 -16.56
CA ASP A 344 33.62 0.40 -15.12
C ASP A 344 34.47 1.59 -14.64
N ARG A 345 35.02 2.41 -15.58
CA ARG A 345 35.85 3.59 -15.29
C ARG A 345 35.11 4.90 -15.49
N ILE A 346 33.85 4.86 -15.92
CA ILE A 346 33.05 6.07 -16.12
C ILE A 346 32.57 6.57 -14.77
N ALA A 347 32.92 7.81 -14.43
CA ALA A 347 32.42 8.44 -13.20
C ALA A 347 30.90 8.50 -13.21
N ASN A 348 30.28 8.33 -12.03
CA ASN A 348 28.82 8.33 -11.84
C ASN A 348 28.04 7.21 -12.58
N VAL A 349 28.71 6.13 -12.94
CA VAL A 349 28.10 4.92 -13.51
C VAL A 349 28.35 3.75 -12.59
N GLU A 350 27.30 3.06 -12.21
CA GLU A 350 27.33 1.80 -11.47
C GLU A 350 27.26 0.64 -12.46
N VAL A 351 28.22 -0.28 -12.43
CA VAL A 351 28.11 -1.54 -13.17
C VAL A 351 27.35 -2.55 -12.34
N VAL A 352 26.23 -3.06 -12.84
CA VAL A 352 25.41 -4.07 -12.18
C VAL A 352 25.44 -5.38 -12.97
N PRO A 353 25.35 -6.54 -12.29
CA PRO A 353 25.37 -7.84 -12.95
C PRO A 353 24.07 -8.08 -13.74
N VAL A 354 24.12 -9.04 -14.69
CA VAL A 354 22.99 -9.33 -15.60
C VAL A 354 21.80 -10.02 -14.90
N ASP A 355 22.00 -10.50 -13.71
CA ASP A 355 21.00 -11.11 -12.82
C ASP A 355 20.53 -10.16 -11.71
N VAL A 356 20.79 -8.85 -11.85
CA VAL A 356 20.31 -7.83 -10.91
C VAL A 356 18.80 -7.95 -10.71
N ASP A 357 18.36 -7.93 -9.43
CA ASP A 357 16.94 -8.06 -9.02
C ASP A 357 16.43 -6.81 -8.28
N ARG A 358 16.98 -5.65 -8.55
CA ARG A 358 16.42 -4.39 -8.05
C ARG A 358 15.68 -3.64 -9.16
N PRO A 359 14.56 -2.97 -8.85
CA PRO A 359 13.83 -2.19 -9.85
C PRO A 359 14.51 -0.85 -10.15
N PHE A 360 14.25 -0.34 -11.37
CA PHE A 360 14.70 0.96 -11.86
C PHE A 360 13.50 1.77 -12.36
N ALA A 361 13.59 3.10 -12.28
CA ALA A 361 12.54 3.98 -12.81
C ALA A 361 12.45 3.89 -14.34
N VAL A 362 13.62 3.91 -15.01
CA VAL A 362 13.72 3.84 -16.46
C VAL A 362 14.74 2.77 -16.85
N GLY A 363 14.37 1.93 -17.80
CA GLY A 363 15.27 1.01 -18.48
C GLY A 363 15.43 1.42 -19.93
N LEU A 364 16.66 1.58 -20.40
CA LEU A 364 16.99 1.91 -21.77
C LEU A 364 17.87 0.82 -22.39
N ARG A 365 17.46 0.33 -23.54
CA ARG A 365 18.29 -0.57 -24.36
C ARG A 365 18.65 0.08 -25.68
N VAL A 366 19.91 -0.09 -26.10
CA VAL A 366 20.38 0.31 -27.42
C VAL A 366 20.42 -0.93 -28.31
N GLY A 367 19.76 -0.86 -29.47
CA GLY A 367 19.60 -1.97 -30.39
C GLY A 367 18.27 -2.74 -30.19
N GLN A 368 17.99 -3.62 -31.16
CA GLN A 368 16.79 -4.43 -31.17
C GLN A 368 16.83 -5.52 -30.08
N PRO A 369 15.67 -5.90 -29.49
CA PRO A 369 15.57 -7.11 -28.70
C PRO A 369 15.51 -8.33 -29.65
N PHE A 370 16.58 -9.11 -29.71
CA PHE A 370 16.64 -10.29 -30.57
C PHE A 370 15.87 -11.50 -29.98
N THR A 371 15.57 -11.48 -28.68
CA THR A 371 14.84 -12.57 -28.02
C THR A 371 13.69 -12.02 -27.19
N ARG A 372 12.64 -12.85 -27.03
CA ARG A 372 11.54 -12.56 -26.11
C ARG A 372 12.04 -12.35 -24.68
N GLU A 373 13.09 -13.05 -24.30
CA GLU A 373 13.66 -12.96 -22.95
C GLU A 373 14.30 -11.60 -22.69
N SER A 374 15.09 -11.05 -23.64
CA SER A 374 15.67 -9.70 -23.49
C SER A 374 14.58 -8.61 -23.40
N LEU A 375 13.49 -8.76 -24.17
CA LEU A 375 12.32 -7.87 -24.06
C LEU A 375 11.67 -7.96 -22.68
N LEU A 376 11.39 -9.16 -22.21
CA LEU A 376 10.71 -9.37 -20.91
C LEU A 376 11.60 -9.03 -19.71
N ARG A 377 12.92 -9.17 -19.85
CA ARG A 377 13.88 -8.83 -18.78
C ARG A 377 13.81 -7.34 -18.44
N LEU A 378 13.92 -6.48 -19.43
CA LEU A 378 13.89 -5.04 -19.21
C LEU A 378 12.54 -4.59 -18.59
N ASN A 379 11.43 -5.16 -19.08
CA ASN A 379 10.09 -4.88 -18.55
C ASN A 379 9.86 -5.41 -17.11
N ARG A 380 10.68 -6.35 -16.65
CA ARG A 380 10.66 -6.82 -15.25
C ARG A 380 11.48 -5.95 -14.32
N LEU A 381 12.48 -5.25 -14.86
CA LEU A 381 13.44 -4.46 -14.09
C LEU A 381 13.10 -2.97 -14.05
N ALA A 382 12.29 -2.45 -14.97
CA ALA A 382 12.06 -1.02 -15.07
C ALA A 382 10.56 -0.69 -15.13
N ALA A 383 10.16 0.36 -14.41
CA ALA A 383 8.79 0.88 -14.44
C ALA A 383 8.42 1.50 -15.79
N ARG A 384 9.40 2.07 -16.48
CA ARG A 384 9.29 2.59 -17.85
C ARG A 384 10.43 2.05 -18.68
N THR A 385 10.15 1.64 -19.92
CA THR A 385 11.16 1.12 -20.82
C THR A 385 11.25 1.96 -22.08
N ALA A 386 12.48 2.16 -22.59
CA ALA A 386 12.75 2.82 -23.84
C ALA A 386 13.73 1.97 -24.66
N TRP A 387 13.53 1.99 -25.98
CA TRP A 387 14.33 1.24 -26.94
C TRP A 387 14.89 2.19 -27.96
N PHE A 388 16.21 2.27 -28.06
CA PHE A 388 16.88 3.05 -29.08
C PHE A 388 17.18 2.14 -30.26
N MET A 389 16.26 2.09 -31.21
CA MET A 389 16.39 1.31 -32.43
C MET A 389 17.37 2.03 -33.38
N LEU A 390 18.41 1.35 -33.77
CA LEU A 390 19.41 1.93 -34.71
C LEU A 390 18.98 1.81 -36.17
N ASP A 391 18.27 0.75 -36.51
CA ASP A 391 17.71 0.48 -37.82
C ASP A 391 16.50 -0.47 -37.73
N THR A 392 15.84 -0.69 -38.85
CA THR A 392 14.73 -1.62 -39.02
C THR A 392 15.04 -2.79 -39.94
N ILE A 393 16.33 -3.01 -40.23
CA ILE A 393 16.79 -4.00 -41.23
C ILE A 393 16.22 -5.38 -40.99
N THR A 394 16.15 -5.80 -39.73
CA THR A 394 15.56 -7.11 -39.36
C THR A 394 14.06 -7.23 -39.65
N TRP A 395 13.36 -6.11 -39.78
CA TRP A 395 11.92 -6.06 -40.06
C TRP A 395 11.63 -5.86 -41.54
N ASP A 396 12.46 -4.99 -42.18
CA ASP A 396 12.25 -4.59 -43.56
C ASP A 396 13.00 -5.53 -44.56
N CYS A 397 14.10 -6.14 -44.11
CA CYS A 397 14.98 -6.98 -44.95
C CYS A 397 15.34 -8.28 -44.22
N GLN A 398 14.37 -9.15 -43.97
CA GLN A 398 14.59 -10.44 -43.30
C GLN A 398 15.67 -11.32 -43.97
N SER A 399 15.85 -11.18 -45.28
CA SER A 399 16.89 -11.91 -46.04
C SER A 399 18.32 -11.50 -45.70
N LEU A 400 18.54 -10.38 -45.04
CA LEU A 400 19.85 -9.92 -44.58
C LEU A 400 20.20 -10.37 -43.16
N VAL A 401 19.28 -11.00 -42.47
CA VAL A 401 19.50 -11.54 -41.14
C VAL A 401 19.80 -13.02 -41.28
N ASN A 402 20.98 -13.44 -40.85
CA ASN A 402 21.31 -14.88 -40.83
C ASN A 402 20.28 -15.65 -40.02
N PRO A 403 19.81 -16.84 -40.47
CA PRO A 403 18.80 -17.64 -39.80
C PRO A 403 19.23 -18.11 -38.40
#